data_f91075f3320241c0d6c4a13ef154d7ec
#
_entry.id   f91075f3320241c0d6c4a13ef154d7ec
#
_cell.length_a   1.000
_cell.length_b   1.000
_cell.length_c   1.000
_cell.angle_alpha   90.00
_cell.angle_beta   90.00
_cell.angle_gamma   90.00
#
_symmetry.space_group_name_H-M   'P 1'
#
loop_
_entity.id
_entity.type
_entity.pdbx_description
1 polymer ?
#
loop_
_entity_poly.entity_id
_entity_poly.type
_entity_poly.pdbx_seq_one_letter_code
_entity_poly.pdbx_strand_id
1 'polypeptide(L)'
;QIRHDELGFKPYMDAKRPNQIAKNSPNSLVNIIFGGDHEVMKKLAFGDQQIDTSDPYADNSHIKLMPAIIEWAKDTYRFCCRLWGEKNIIGFDVHCDETGIHAHVLTVPVERVRKRGRIGSKYVHKNNLDKVLSTREWKTLPKEERADYIKSELTKDSVERVSYAKIWGETAKDKSKYLSDLHTEYYNEVGCKYGLQRGIPYNELSPEERRGRRHKDKVTLEAERQAKLAIVEAKKLKASIEAETAVVTQQKEVAQKDLKTAQSGFLAKIFQPGKYKNEEAARLKESYNEGVKDTINSF
;
A
#
# COMPACT_ATOMS: atom_id res chain seq x y z
N GLN A 1 11.16 11.28 -24.72
CA GLN A 1 12.03 11.27 -25.90
C GLN A 1 13.44 11.75 -25.56
N ILE A 2 13.60 12.90 -24.86
CA ILE A 2 14.92 13.50 -24.52
C ILE A 2 15.87 12.45 -23.91
N ARG A 3 15.40 11.70 -22.89
CA ARG A 3 16.27 10.70 -22.24
C ARG A 3 16.67 9.53 -23.17
N HIS A 4 15.79 9.12 -24.06
CA HIS A 4 16.12 8.11 -25.08
C HIS A 4 17.17 8.60 -26.06
N ASP A 5 17.08 9.87 -26.48
CA ASP A 5 18.04 10.48 -27.41
C ASP A 5 19.42 10.61 -26.75
N GLU A 6 19.50 11.03 -25.49
CA GLU A 6 20.74 11.06 -24.71
C GLU A 6 21.41 9.68 -24.61
N LEU A 7 20.61 8.61 -24.47
CA LEU A 7 21.07 7.23 -24.39
C LEU A 7 21.35 6.61 -25.76
N GLY A 8 21.06 7.31 -26.85
CA GLY A 8 21.14 6.78 -28.22
C GLY A 8 20.21 5.60 -28.47
N PHE A 9 19.10 5.50 -27.69
CA PHE A 9 18.16 4.41 -27.84
C PHE A 9 17.26 4.60 -29.06
N LYS A 10 17.18 3.55 -29.90
CA LYS A 10 16.26 3.48 -31.03
C LYS A 10 15.46 2.18 -30.91
N PRO A 11 14.11 2.26 -30.88
CA PRO A 11 13.29 1.05 -30.88
C PRO A 11 13.44 0.30 -32.22
N TYR A 12 13.28 -1.01 -32.19
CA TYR A 12 13.20 -1.78 -33.42
C TYR A 12 11.87 -1.54 -34.11
N MET A 13 11.90 -1.21 -35.39
CA MET A 13 10.70 -1.00 -36.18
C MET A 13 10.24 -2.32 -36.84
N ASP A 14 8.94 -2.47 -36.98
CA ASP A 14 8.35 -3.62 -37.64
C ASP A 14 8.66 -3.59 -39.16
N ALA A 15 9.29 -4.65 -39.67
CA ALA A 15 9.72 -4.72 -41.08
C ALA A 15 8.55 -4.64 -42.05
N LYS A 16 7.34 -5.11 -41.67
CA LYS A 16 6.13 -5.07 -42.50
C LYS A 16 5.30 -3.79 -42.27
N ARG A 17 5.51 -3.10 -41.17
CA ARG A 17 4.79 -1.90 -40.75
C ARG A 17 5.78 -0.86 -40.23
N PRO A 18 6.51 -0.17 -41.08
CA PRO A 18 7.65 0.68 -40.69
C PRO A 18 7.30 1.82 -39.75
N ASN A 19 6.03 2.14 -39.57
CA ASN A 19 5.55 3.15 -38.61
C ASN A 19 5.16 2.54 -37.23
N GLN A 20 5.39 1.25 -37.03
CA GLN A 20 5.08 0.58 -35.77
C GLN A 20 6.35 -0.01 -35.15
N ILE A 21 6.40 0.02 -33.82
CA ILE A 21 7.48 -0.62 -33.06
C ILE A 21 7.30 -2.14 -33.16
N ALA A 22 8.38 -2.85 -33.46
CA ALA A 22 8.40 -4.30 -33.54
C ALA A 22 8.10 -4.94 -32.17
N LYS A 23 7.38 -6.05 -32.13
CA LYS A 23 7.04 -6.77 -30.89
C LYS A 23 8.26 -7.23 -30.10
N ASN A 24 9.38 -7.45 -30.74
CA ASN A 24 10.65 -7.84 -30.12
C ASN A 24 11.55 -6.65 -29.77
N SER A 25 11.05 -5.42 -29.93
CA SER A 25 11.79 -4.23 -29.46
C SER A 25 11.91 -4.28 -27.93
N PRO A 26 13.08 -3.93 -27.38
CA PRO A 26 13.23 -3.89 -25.92
C PRO A 26 12.26 -2.89 -25.28
N ASN A 27 11.72 -3.25 -24.11
CA ASN A 27 10.97 -2.30 -23.31
C ASN A 27 11.90 -1.17 -22.87
N SER A 28 11.54 0.05 -23.20
CA SER A 28 12.34 1.24 -22.90
C SER A 28 11.72 2.13 -21.83
N LEU A 29 10.50 1.81 -21.42
CA LEU A 29 9.76 2.50 -20.38
C LEU A 29 9.13 1.48 -19.44
N VAL A 30 9.10 1.82 -18.16
CA VAL A 30 8.42 1.05 -17.12
C VAL A 30 7.54 1.99 -16.31
N ASN A 31 6.27 1.66 -16.21
CA ASN A 31 5.36 2.33 -15.30
C ASN A 31 5.18 1.45 -14.06
N ILE A 32 5.41 2.02 -12.90
CA ILE A 32 5.29 1.36 -11.61
C ILE A 32 4.30 2.13 -10.77
N ILE A 33 3.46 1.41 -10.05
CA ILE A 33 2.47 1.99 -9.17
C ILE A 33 2.89 1.73 -7.73
N PHE A 34 3.03 2.80 -6.94
CA PHE A 34 3.22 2.75 -5.51
C PHE A 34 1.94 3.17 -4.81
N GLY A 35 1.56 2.43 -3.81
CA GLY A 35 0.37 2.68 -3.01
C GLY A 35 0.36 1.77 -1.79
N GLY A 36 -0.78 1.63 -1.16
CA GLY A 36 -0.93 0.81 0.02
C GLY A 36 -2.38 0.44 0.31
N ASP A 37 -2.65 0.08 1.55
CA ASP A 37 -4.01 -0.15 2.01
C ASP A 37 -4.87 1.10 1.80
N HIS A 38 -6.07 0.90 1.27
CA HIS A 38 -6.96 1.99 0.88
C HIS A 38 -7.29 2.94 2.03
N GLU A 39 -7.62 2.40 3.21
CA GLU A 39 -8.03 3.23 4.35
C GLU A 39 -6.83 4.01 4.91
N VAL A 40 -5.65 3.38 4.94
CA VAL A 40 -4.42 4.04 5.36
C VAL A 40 -4.06 5.17 4.40
N MET A 41 -4.08 4.92 3.09
CA MET A 41 -3.77 5.94 2.07
C MET A 41 -4.80 7.07 2.07
N LYS A 42 -6.09 6.75 2.24
CA LYS A 42 -7.16 7.75 2.36
C LYS A 42 -6.94 8.65 3.58
N LYS A 43 -6.59 8.07 4.72
CA LYS A 43 -6.29 8.82 5.94
C LYS A 43 -5.04 9.69 5.78
N LEU A 44 -4.01 9.21 5.11
CA LEU A 44 -2.80 9.99 4.80
C LEU A 44 -3.10 11.19 3.91
N ALA A 45 -4.00 11.02 2.92
CA ALA A 45 -4.30 12.07 1.96
C ALA A 45 -5.29 13.09 2.48
N PHE A 46 -6.31 12.67 3.20
CA PHE A 46 -7.46 13.50 3.54
C PHE A 46 -7.72 13.63 5.05
N GLY A 47 -7.05 12.83 5.90
CA GLY A 47 -7.34 12.80 7.33
C GLY A 47 -8.77 12.30 7.58
N ASP A 48 -9.52 13.08 8.34
CA ASP A 48 -10.92 12.79 8.66
C ASP A 48 -11.91 13.49 7.71
N GLN A 49 -11.42 14.17 6.66
CA GLN A 49 -12.26 14.82 5.66
C GLN A 49 -13.05 13.77 4.86
N GLN A 50 -14.33 14.06 4.65
CA GLN A 50 -15.19 13.19 3.83
C GLN A 50 -15.04 13.59 2.36
N ILE A 51 -14.57 12.66 1.55
CA ILE A 51 -14.46 12.81 0.10
C ILE A 51 -15.44 11.86 -0.58
N ASP A 52 -16.18 12.36 -1.53
CA ASP A 52 -17.01 11.53 -2.40
C ASP A 52 -16.25 11.19 -3.68
N THR A 53 -15.86 9.93 -3.80
CA THR A 53 -15.22 9.37 -5.00
C THR A 53 -16.19 8.53 -5.83
N SER A 54 -17.44 8.38 -5.40
CA SER A 54 -18.47 7.58 -6.09
C SER A 54 -19.12 8.36 -7.23
N ASP A 55 -19.26 9.67 -7.07
CA ASP A 55 -19.78 10.58 -8.08
C ASP A 55 -18.63 11.39 -8.72
N PRO A 56 -18.36 11.20 -10.03
CA PRO A 56 -17.34 11.99 -10.74
C PRO A 56 -17.63 13.50 -10.79
N TYR A 57 -18.88 13.92 -10.50
CA TYR A 57 -19.30 15.32 -10.47
C TYR A 57 -19.43 15.87 -9.05
N ALA A 58 -19.09 15.09 -8.02
CA ALA A 58 -19.13 15.56 -6.64
C ALA A 58 -18.23 16.78 -6.43
N ASP A 59 -18.76 17.79 -5.74
CA ASP A 59 -17.95 18.96 -5.36
C ASP A 59 -17.03 18.63 -4.17
N ASN A 60 -15.81 18.29 -4.51
CA ASN A 60 -14.72 18.05 -3.56
C ASN A 60 -13.76 19.23 -3.42
N SER A 61 -14.14 20.44 -3.90
CA SER A 61 -13.28 21.64 -3.90
C SER A 61 -12.85 22.09 -2.51
N HIS A 62 -13.62 21.73 -1.47
CA HIS A 62 -13.32 22.02 -0.07
C HIS A 62 -12.24 21.11 0.54
N ILE A 63 -11.92 19.99 -0.13
CA ILE A 63 -10.95 18.99 0.36
C ILE A 63 -9.52 19.52 0.19
N LYS A 64 -8.73 19.43 1.27
CA LYS A 64 -7.31 19.80 1.25
C LYS A 64 -6.47 18.57 1.52
N LEU A 65 -5.44 18.39 0.70
CA LEU A 65 -4.46 17.34 0.91
C LEU A 65 -3.70 17.57 2.23
N MET A 66 -3.58 16.51 3.00
CA MET A 66 -2.82 16.53 4.24
C MET A 66 -1.31 16.58 3.96
N PRO A 67 -0.50 17.24 4.82
CA PRO A 67 0.95 17.21 4.68
C PRO A 67 1.55 15.81 4.62
N ALA A 68 0.92 14.84 5.28
CA ALA A 68 1.39 13.45 5.33
C ALA A 68 1.48 12.79 3.94
N ILE A 69 0.50 13.02 3.05
CA ILE A 69 0.55 12.44 1.69
C ILE A 69 1.62 13.12 0.85
N ILE A 70 1.87 14.41 1.07
CA ILE A 70 2.91 15.16 0.37
C ILE A 70 4.30 14.63 0.77
N GLU A 71 4.53 14.38 2.04
CA GLU A 71 5.79 13.81 2.52
C GLU A 71 5.97 12.35 2.05
N TRP A 72 4.91 11.54 2.06
CA TRP A 72 4.92 10.21 1.47
C TRP A 72 5.31 10.25 -0.02
N ALA A 73 4.74 11.16 -0.79
CA ALA A 73 5.06 11.33 -2.20
C ALA A 73 6.54 11.71 -2.41
N LYS A 74 7.07 12.64 -1.61
CA LYS A 74 8.48 13.04 -1.65
C LYS A 74 9.42 11.88 -1.30
N ASP A 75 9.10 11.11 -0.25
CA ASP A 75 9.91 9.96 0.15
C ASP A 75 9.86 8.86 -0.90
N THR A 76 8.69 8.61 -1.50
CA THR A 76 8.54 7.67 -2.62
C THR A 76 9.34 8.11 -3.83
N TYR A 77 9.32 9.41 -4.19
CA TYR A 77 10.14 9.94 -5.27
C TYR A 77 11.65 9.77 -4.99
N ARG A 78 12.11 10.11 -3.79
CA ARG A 78 13.52 9.95 -3.37
C ARG A 78 13.95 8.48 -3.43
N PHE A 79 13.09 7.56 -3.00
CA PHE A 79 13.32 6.13 -3.11
C PHE A 79 13.52 5.70 -4.57
N CYS A 80 12.65 6.16 -5.49
CA CYS A 80 12.77 5.88 -6.91
C CYS A 80 14.06 6.48 -7.52
N CYS A 81 14.41 7.71 -7.15
CA CYS A 81 15.65 8.36 -7.60
C CYS A 81 16.89 7.60 -7.14
N ARG A 82 16.88 7.06 -5.92
CA ARG A 82 17.97 6.24 -5.40
C ARG A 82 18.14 4.94 -6.19
N LEU A 83 17.03 4.27 -6.53
CA LEU A 83 17.04 2.98 -7.23
C LEU A 83 17.42 3.12 -8.71
N TRP A 84 16.83 4.06 -9.40
CA TRP A 84 16.93 4.13 -10.88
C TRP A 84 17.67 5.35 -11.38
N GLY A 85 18.01 6.28 -10.51
CA GLY A 85 18.64 7.57 -10.83
C GLY A 85 17.62 8.61 -11.28
N GLU A 86 17.71 9.80 -10.71
CA GLU A 86 16.74 10.89 -10.92
C GLU A 86 16.51 11.22 -12.40
N LYS A 87 17.57 11.31 -13.21
CA LYS A 87 17.49 11.58 -14.64
C LYS A 87 16.74 10.52 -15.47
N ASN A 88 16.51 9.35 -14.90
CA ASN A 88 15.78 8.26 -15.52
C ASN A 88 14.31 8.21 -15.10
N ILE A 89 13.91 9.01 -14.10
CA ILE A 89 12.50 9.20 -13.73
C ILE A 89 11.95 10.29 -14.64
N ILE A 90 11.07 9.93 -15.55
CA ILE A 90 10.53 10.83 -16.57
C ILE A 90 9.06 11.24 -16.31
N GLY A 91 8.42 10.64 -15.31
CA GLY A 91 7.10 11.00 -14.81
C GLY A 91 6.94 10.52 -13.38
N PHE A 92 6.31 11.36 -12.57
CA PHE A 92 5.92 11.05 -11.20
C PHE A 92 4.63 11.80 -10.88
N ASP A 93 3.53 11.07 -10.81
CA ASP A 93 2.20 11.62 -10.63
C ASP A 93 1.50 10.93 -9.46
N VAL A 94 0.87 11.70 -8.57
CA VAL A 94 0.10 11.16 -7.45
C VAL A 94 -1.38 11.37 -7.73
N HIS A 95 -2.11 10.26 -7.83
CA HIS A 95 -3.55 10.26 -8.06
C HIS A 95 -4.27 10.21 -6.72
N CYS A 96 -4.97 11.30 -6.40
CA CYS A 96 -5.79 11.43 -5.19
C CYS A 96 -7.30 11.52 -5.49
N ASP A 97 -7.66 11.58 -6.75
CA ASP A 97 -9.02 11.71 -7.29
C ASP A 97 -9.67 10.38 -7.66
N GLU A 98 -8.90 9.30 -7.60
CA GLU A 98 -9.39 7.94 -7.84
C GLU A 98 -9.79 7.24 -6.54
N THR A 99 -10.50 6.11 -6.68
CA THR A 99 -10.93 5.27 -5.55
C THR A 99 -9.76 4.81 -4.67
N GLY A 100 -8.58 4.60 -5.27
CA GLY A 100 -7.35 4.21 -4.56
C GLY A 100 -6.25 5.25 -4.77
N ILE A 101 -5.73 5.81 -3.69
CA ILE A 101 -4.64 6.78 -3.75
C ILE A 101 -3.33 6.07 -4.04
N HIS A 102 -2.61 6.50 -5.07
CA HIS A 102 -1.37 5.89 -5.51
C HIS A 102 -0.51 6.87 -6.32
N ALA A 103 0.77 6.52 -6.46
CA ALA A 103 1.70 7.25 -7.30
C ALA A 103 2.08 6.43 -8.53
N HIS A 104 2.01 7.02 -9.71
CA HIS A 104 2.58 6.49 -10.94
C HIS A 104 4.00 6.99 -11.10
N VAL A 105 4.93 6.08 -11.34
CA VAL A 105 6.33 6.38 -11.60
C VAL A 105 6.72 5.83 -12.95
N LEU A 106 7.02 6.71 -13.90
CA LEU A 106 7.47 6.34 -15.22
C LEU A 106 8.99 6.46 -15.29
N THR A 107 9.68 5.36 -15.54
CA THR A 107 11.14 5.32 -15.56
C THR A 107 11.70 4.66 -16.82
N VAL A 108 12.88 5.13 -17.26
CA VAL A 108 13.70 4.50 -18.29
C VAL A 108 14.65 3.50 -17.61
N PRO A 109 14.59 2.18 -17.93
CA PRO A 109 15.48 1.19 -17.34
C PRO A 109 16.90 1.30 -17.92
N VAL A 110 17.81 1.91 -17.17
CA VAL A 110 19.18 2.22 -17.61
C VAL A 110 20.20 1.38 -16.85
N GLU A 111 21.03 0.67 -17.57
CA GLU A 111 22.21 0.02 -17.03
C GLU A 111 23.50 0.75 -17.43
N ARG A 112 24.52 0.68 -16.57
CA ARG A 112 25.86 1.17 -16.87
C ARG A 112 26.76 0.01 -17.24
N VAL A 113 27.24 0.01 -18.46
CA VAL A 113 28.09 -1.07 -19.00
C VAL A 113 29.42 -0.52 -19.51
N ARG A 114 30.47 -1.34 -19.44
CA ARG A 114 31.74 -0.99 -20.09
C ARG A 114 31.57 -1.00 -21.60
N LYS A 115 32.15 -0.01 -22.28
CA LYS A 115 32.17 0.02 -23.74
C LYS A 115 32.72 -1.31 -24.29
N ARG A 116 32.03 -1.90 -25.28
CA ARG A 116 32.50 -3.08 -25.99
C ARG A 116 33.77 -2.74 -26.79
N GLY A 117 34.58 -3.73 -27.07
CA GLY A 117 35.81 -3.59 -27.84
C GLY A 117 37.07 -3.96 -27.04
N ARG A 118 38.22 -4.02 -27.70
CA ARG A 118 39.49 -4.30 -27.05
C ARG A 118 39.86 -3.14 -26.11
N ILE A 119 40.41 -3.47 -24.94
CA ILE A 119 41.03 -2.47 -24.09
C ILE A 119 42.24 -1.93 -24.84
N GLY A 120 42.22 -0.64 -25.10
CA GLY A 120 43.38 0.03 -25.67
C GLY A 120 44.53 0.05 -24.64
N SER A 121 45.74 0.09 -25.14
CA SER A 121 46.92 0.31 -24.30
C SER A 121 47.50 1.66 -24.65
N LYS A 122 47.99 2.37 -23.64
CA LYS A 122 48.85 3.51 -23.75
C LYS A 122 50.25 3.14 -23.22
N TYR A 123 51.24 3.80 -23.70
CA TYR A 123 52.61 3.59 -23.27
C TYR A 123 53.09 4.89 -22.61
N VAL A 124 53.45 4.82 -21.35
CA VAL A 124 53.87 5.96 -20.52
C VAL A 124 55.42 5.88 -20.36
N HIS A 125 56.12 6.96 -20.59
CA HIS A 125 57.58 7.00 -20.45
C HIS A 125 57.96 6.90 -18.95
N LYS A 126 58.96 6.05 -18.63
CA LYS A 126 59.37 5.73 -17.25
C LYS A 126 59.77 6.96 -16.44
N ASN A 127 60.45 7.90 -17.07
CA ASN A 127 61.00 9.09 -16.41
C ASN A 127 60.18 10.37 -16.71
N ASN A 128 59.12 10.29 -17.49
CA ASN A 128 58.27 11.44 -17.81
C ASN A 128 56.81 10.97 -18.03
N LEU A 129 56.01 11.10 -16.96
CA LEU A 129 54.64 10.63 -16.95
C LEU A 129 53.71 11.38 -17.91
N ASP A 130 54.07 12.58 -18.33
CA ASP A 130 53.31 13.38 -19.29
C ASP A 130 53.51 12.90 -20.73
N LYS A 131 54.62 12.18 -20.98
CA LYS A 131 54.91 11.62 -22.30
C LYS A 131 54.20 10.30 -22.49
N VAL A 132 53.03 10.37 -23.08
CA VAL A 132 52.12 9.22 -23.29
C VAL A 132 51.95 8.97 -24.78
N LEU A 133 52.21 7.74 -25.22
CA LEU A 133 52.07 7.32 -26.61
C LEU A 133 50.89 6.34 -26.76
N SER A 134 50.21 6.42 -27.89
CA SER A 134 49.29 5.38 -28.33
C SER A 134 50.07 4.11 -28.74
N THR A 135 49.38 2.97 -28.83
CA THR A 135 49.97 1.71 -29.33
C THR A 135 50.56 1.88 -30.73
N ARG A 136 49.98 2.72 -31.58
CA ARG A 136 50.45 2.98 -32.95
C ARG A 136 51.76 3.77 -32.91
N GLU A 137 51.82 4.86 -32.19
CA GLU A 137 53.01 5.68 -32.03
C GLU A 137 54.16 4.92 -31.37
N TRP A 138 53.89 4.14 -30.31
CA TRP A 138 54.90 3.30 -29.67
C TRP A 138 55.49 2.27 -30.63
N LYS A 139 54.72 1.70 -31.55
CA LYS A 139 55.21 0.74 -32.55
C LYS A 139 56.08 1.39 -33.61
N THR A 140 56.01 2.69 -33.84
CA THR A 140 56.88 3.41 -34.80
C THR A 140 58.22 3.79 -34.21
N LEU A 141 58.40 3.72 -32.87
CA LEU A 141 59.66 3.98 -32.22
C LEU A 141 60.68 2.89 -32.51
N PRO A 142 62.02 3.22 -32.52
CA PRO A 142 63.09 2.25 -32.48
C PRO A 142 63.00 1.28 -31.30
N LYS A 143 63.48 0.04 -31.44
CA LYS A 143 63.36 -0.98 -30.38
C LYS A 143 64.02 -0.53 -29.09
N GLU A 144 65.16 0.17 -29.16
CA GLU A 144 65.88 0.69 -28.01
C GLU A 144 65.07 1.68 -27.21
N GLU A 145 64.36 2.58 -27.85
CA GLU A 145 63.55 3.60 -27.20
C GLU A 145 62.24 3.02 -26.61
N ARG A 146 61.73 1.90 -27.16
CA ARG A 146 60.52 1.25 -26.62
C ARG A 146 60.68 0.75 -25.20
N ALA A 147 61.91 0.40 -24.79
CA ALA A 147 62.24 -0.08 -23.47
C ALA A 147 62.00 0.97 -22.37
N ASP A 148 61.99 2.27 -22.76
CA ASP A 148 61.73 3.37 -21.81
C ASP A 148 60.26 3.62 -21.51
N TYR A 149 59.37 2.87 -22.13
CA TYR A 149 57.92 3.00 -21.94
C TYR A 149 57.34 1.81 -21.24
N ILE A 150 56.45 2.08 -20.28
CA ILE A 150 55.64 1.07 -19.57
C ILE A 150 54.25 1.04 -20.20
N LYS A 151 53.83 -0.16 -20.54
CA LYS A 151 52.47 -0.39 -21.03
C LYS A 151 51.47 -0.17 -19.90
N SER A 152 50.49 0.72 -20.08
CA SER A 152 49.35 0.94 -19.20
C SER A 152 48.08 0.67 -19.97
N GLU A 153 47.17 -0.08 -19.38
CA GLU A 153 45.83 -0.29 -19.96
C GLU A 153 44.98 0.94 -19.77
N LEU A 154 44.30 1.35 -20.85
CA LEU A 154 43.27 2.40 -20.74
C LEU A 154 42.07 1.84 -20.01
N THR A 155 41.62 2.57 -19.01
CA THR A 155 40.31 2.29 -18.39
C THR A 155 39.23 2.49 -19.45
N LYS A 156 38.41 1.48 -19.64
CA LYS A 156 37.24 1.63 -20.51
C LYS A 156 36.20 2.50 -19.83
N ASP A 157 35.77 3.55 -20.49
CA ASP A 157 34.65 4.34 -20.08
C ASP A 157 33.40 3.44 -19.99
N SER A 158 32.62 3.65 -18.97
CA SER A 158 31.27 3.10 -18.88
C SER A 158 30.33 3.96 -19.73
N VAL A 159 29.36 3.30 -20.35
CA VAL A 159 28.26 3.97 -21.05
C VAL A 159 26.93 3.51 -20.45
N GLU A 160 25.99 4.42 -20.40
CA GLU A 160 24.62 4.11 -20.03
C GLU A 160 23.87 3.64 -21.27
N ARG A 161 23.03 2.65 -21.11
CA ARG A 161 22.13 2.17 -22.17
C ARG A 161 20.80 1.68 -21.60
N VAL A 162 19.76 1.76 -22.39
CA VAL A 162 18.46 1.17 -22.05
C VAL A 162 18.59 -0.34 -22.00
N SER A 163 18.20 -0.97 -20.88
CA SER A 163 18.25 -2.41 -20.71
C SER A 163 17.21 -2.87 -19.68
N TYR A 164 15.99 -3.13 -20.15
CA TYR A 164 14.91 -3.63 -19.30
C TYR A 164 15.29 -4.94 -18.60
N ALA A 165 15.81 -5.90 -19.36
CA ALA A 165 16.10 -7.24 -18.82
C ALA A 165 17.17 -7.22 -17.73
N LYS A 166 18.17 -6.33 -17.81
CA LYS A 166 19.22 -6.24 -16.79
C LYS A 166 18.75 -5.59 -15.49
N ILE A 167 17.81 -4.66 -15.59
CA ILE A 167 17.26 -3.97 -14.40
C ILE A 167 16.13 -4.77 -13.77
N TRP A 168 15.21 -5.30 -14.59
CA TRP A 168 13.97 -5.94 -14.11
C TRP A 168 14.00 -7.46 -14.12
N GLY A 169 15.05 -8.06 -14.65
CA GLY A 169 15.20 -9.51 -14.78
C GLY A 169 14.98 -10.04 -16.19
N GLU A 170 15.76 -11.04 -16.56
CA GLU A 170 15.70 -11.69 -17.89
C GLU A 170 14.55 -12.68 -17.97
N THR A 171 14.35 -13.46 -16.91
CA THR A 171 13.29 -14.48 -16.83
C THR A 171 12.08 -14.01 -16.00
N ALA A 172 10.96 -14.70 -16.11
CA ALA A 172 9.78 -14.44 -15.26
C ALA A 172 10.10 -14.61 -13.76
N LYS A 173 10.99 -15.56 -13.42
CA LYS A 173 11.42 -15.80 -12.05
C LYS A 173 12.24 -14.62 -11.52
N ASP A 174 13.17 -14.10 -12.32
CA ASP A 174 14.01 -12.95 -11.93
C ASP A 174 13.14 -11.70 -11.72
N LYS A 175 12.18 -11.45 -12.61
CA LYS A 175 11.23 -10.35 -12.50
C LYS A 175 10.38 -10.45 -11.24
N SER A 176 9.86 -11.64 -10.94
CA SER A 176 9.08 -11.89 -9.73
C SER A 176 9.91 -11.67 -8.47
N LYS A 177 11.16 -12.13 -8.47
CA LYS A 177 12.09 -11.90 -7.37
C LYS A 177 12.38 -10.42 -7.19
N TYR A 178 12.74 -9.72 -8.26
CA TYR A 178 13.01 -8.28 -8.22
C TYR A 178 11.83 -7.49 -7.65
N LEU A 179 10.60 -7.77 -8.12
CA LEU A 179 9.40 -7.11 -7.59
C LEU A 179 9.17 -7.41 -6.12
N SER A 180 9.42 -8.66 -5.67
CA SER A 180 9.30 -9.01 -4.26
C SER A 180 10.32 -8.29 -3.40
N ASP A 181 11.57 -8.20 -3.87
CA ASP A 181 12.64 -7.48 -3.19
C ASP A 181 12.34 -5.97 -3.14
N LEU A 182 11.87 -5.40 -4.25
CA LEU A 182 11.43 -4.01 -4.35
C LEU A 182 10.31 -3.67 -3.35
N HIS A 183 9.31 -4.54 -3.20
CA HIS A 183 8.25 -4.36 -2.20
C HIS A 183 8.81 -4.35 -0.78
N THR A 184 9.77 -5.23 -0.48
CA THR A 184 10.39 -5.29 0.84
C THR A 184 11.22 -4.05 1.12
N GLU A 185 12.02 -3.62 0.15
CA GLU A 185 12.87 -2.43 0.25
C GLU A 185 12.02 -1.16 0.40
N TYR A 186 10.97 -1.02 -0.41
CA TYR A 186 10.02 0.08 -0.31
C TYR A 186 9.34 0.13 1.06
N TYR A 187 8.88 -1.01 1.57
CA TYR A 187 8.28 -1.08 2.90
C TYR A 187 9.26 -0.59 3.98
N ASN A 188 10.50 -1.09 3.96
CA ASN A 188 11.49 -0.74 4.97
C ASN A 188 11.90 0.73 4.94
N GLU A 189 12.03 1.34 3.76
CA GLU A 189 12.49 2.72 3.62
C GLU A 189 11.39 3.76 3.67
N VAL A 190 10.22 3.44 3.13
CA VAL A 190 9.11 4.38 2.99
C VAL A 190 7.87 3.87 3.70
N GLY A 191 7.35 2.72 3.32
CA GLY A 191 6.02 2.26 3.74
C GLY A 191 5.82 2.22 5.24
N CYS A 192 6.82 1.74 6.00
CA CYS A 192 6.73 1.63 7.45
C CYS A 192 6.55 2.99 8.16
N LYS A 193 7.09 4.09 7.60
CA LYS A 193 6.95 5.45 8.17
C LYS A 193 5.51 5.95 8.15
N TYR A 194 4.73 5.46 7.18
CA TYR A 194 3.36 5.90 6.91
C TYR A 194 2.31 4.86 7.30
N GLY A 195 2.69 3.82 8.06
CA GLY A 195 1.76 2.79 8.52
C GLY A 195 1.31 1.80 7.44
N LEU A 196 1.93 1.82 6.26
CA LEU A 196 1.68 0.85 5.21
C LEU A 196 2.25 -0.51 5.60
N GLN A 197 1.66 -1.59 5.10
CA GLN A 197 2.14 -2.94 5.36
C GLN A 197 2.82 -3.53 4.13
N ARG A 198 3.86 -4.34 4.36
CA ARG A 198 4.58 -5.05 3.30
C ARG A 198 3.66 -5.95 2.46
N GLY A 199 2.64 -6.49 3.09
CA GLY A 199 1.83 -7.56 2.53
C GLY A 199 2.57 -8.91 2.50
N ILE A 200 1.82 -9.99 2.27
CA ILE A 200 2.37 -11.33 2.19
C ILE A 200 2.82 -11.61 0.74
N PRO A 201 4.06 -12.07 0.51
CA PRO A 201 4.53 -12.47 -0.82
C PRO A 201 3.62 -13.52 -1.47
N TYR A 202 3.42 -13.43 -2.78
CA TYR A 202 2.50 -14.31 -3.50
C TYR A 202 2.84 -15.81 -3.35
N ASN A 203 4.11 -16.15 -3.28
CA ASN A 203 4.59 -17.51 -3.07
C ASN A 203 4.29 -18.09 -1.68
N GLU A 204 4.09 -17.24 -0.68
CA GLU A 204 3.75 -17.60 0.70
C GLU A 204 2.24 -17.72 0.93
N LEU A 205 1.42 -17.28 -0.03
CA LEU A 205 -0.02 -17.39 0.05
C LEU A 205 -0.49 -18.83 -0.21
N SER A 206 -1.55 -19.23 0.50
CA SER A 206 -2.29 -20.45 0.21
C SER A 206 -2.92 -20.42 -1.19
N PRO A 207 -3.26 -21.58 -1.78
CA PRO A 207 -3.95 -21.62 -3.07
C PRO A 207 -5.29 -20.86 -3.09
N GLU A 208 -5.97 -20.79 -1.96
CA GLU A 208 -7.24 -20.07 -1.80
C GLU A 208 -7.04 -18.56 -1.79
N GLU A 209 -6.06 -18.09 -1.03
CA GLU A 209 -5.68 -16.66 -0.99
C GLU A 209 -5.17 -16.19 -2.35
N ARG A 210 -4.39 -17.01 -3.08
CA ARG A 210 -3.95 -16.70 -4.45
C ARG A 210 -5.14 -16.54 -5.40
N ARG A 211 -6.18 -17.38 -5.27
CA ARG A 211 -7.41 -17.24 -6.06
C ARG A 211 -8.13 -15.95 -5.74
N GLY A 212 -8.20 -15.56 -4.47
CA GLY A 212 -8.81 -14.30 -4.03
C GLY A 212 -8.09 -13.05 -4.52
N ARG A 213 -6.77 -13.14 -4.83
CA ARG A 213 -5.96 -12.02 -5.36
C ARG A 213 -5.90 -11.92 -6.89
N ARG A 214 -6.70 -12.69 -7.62
CA ARG A 214 -6.81 -12.50 -9.07
C ARG A 214 -7.34 -11.11 -9.37
N HIS A 215 -6.86 -10.56 -10.48
CA HIS A 215 -7.36 -9.27 -10.96
C HIS A 215 -8.89 -9.33 -11.08
N LYS A 216 -9.56 -8.46 -10.35
CA LYS A 216 -11.01 -8.28 -10.38
C LYS A 216 -11.28 -6.96 -11.10
N ASP A 217 -12.39 -6.91 -11.82
CA ASP A 217 -12.84 -5.64 -12.37
C ASP A 217 -13.28 -4.67 -11.27
N LYS A 218 -13.32 -3.37 -11.61
CA LYS A 218 -13.62 -2.29 -10.65
C LYS A 218 -14.99 -2.49 -9.97
N VAL A 219 -15.98 -2.98 -10.71
CA VAL A 219 -17.34 -3.20 -10.19
C VAL A 219 -17.34 -4.30 -9.13
N THR A 220 -16.67 -5.42 -9.41
CA THR A 220 -16.53 -6.55 -8.46
C THR A 220 -15.79 -6.13 -7.19
N LEU A 221 -14.70 -5.35 -7.32
CA LEU A 221 -13.95 -4.85 -6.18
C LEU A 221 -14.79 -3.94 -5.30
N GLU A 222 -15.55 -3.03 -5.90
CA GLU A 222 -16.41 -2.11 -5.16
C GLU A 222 -17.55 -2.86 -4.46
N ALA A 223 -18.20 -3.82 -5.13
CA ALA A 223 -19.23 -4.65 -4.54
C ALA A 223 -18.71 -5.45 -3.31
N GLU A 224 -17.52 -6.03 -3.42
CA GLU A 224 -16.89 -6.74 -2.28
C GLU A 224 -16.55 -5.79 -1.13
N ARG A 225 -16.11 -4.58 -1.44
CA ARG A 225 -15.84 -3.56 -0.43
C ARG A 225 -17.10 -3.14 0.32
N GLN A 226 -18.17 -2.85 -0.41
CA GLN A 226 -19.47 -2.50 0.19
C GLN A 226 -20.01 -3.65 1.05
N ALA A 227 -19.89 -4.89 0.60
CA ALA A 227 -20.28 -6.05 1.37
C ALA A 227 -19.47 -6.18 2.68
N LYS A 228 -18.15 -5.93 2.65
CA LYS A 228 -17.32 -5.92 3.86
C LYS A 228 -17.73 -4.84 4.85
N LEU A 229 -18.00 -3.62 4.37
CA LEU A 229 -18.46 -2.52 5.21
C LEU A 229 -19.80 -2.86 5.87
N ALA A 230 -20.77 -3.37 5.11
CA ALA A 230 -22.06 -3.81 5.64
C ALA A 230 -21.92 -4.89 6.73
N ILE A 231 -20.99 -5.84 6.56
CA ILE A 231 -20.71 -6.86 7.58
C ILE A 231 -20.15 -6.23 8.86
N VAL A 232 -19.26 -5.25 8.75
CA VAL A 232 -18.68 -4.54 9.90
C VAL A 232 -19.75 -3.75 10.64
N GLU A 233 -20.61 -3.05 9.93
CA GLU A 233 -21.74 -2.30 10.50
C GLU A 233 -22.74 -3.22 11.19
N ALA A 234 -23.11 -4.34 10.54
CA ALA A 234 -23.98 -5.33 11.13
C ALA A 234 -23.40 -5.93 12.43
N LYS A 235 -22.08 -6.18 12.47
CA LYS A 235 -21.41 -6.64 13.71
C LYS A 235 -21.45 -5.59 14.82
N LYS A 236 -21.23 -4.31 14.50
CA LYS A 236 -21.32 -3.21 15.47
C LYS A 236 -22.74 -3.08 16.02
N LEU A 237 -23.74 -3.11 15.14
CA LEU A 237 -25.15 -3.05 15.55
C LEU A 237 -25.54 -4.25 16.43
N LYS A 238 -25.11 -5.45 16.06
CA LYS A 238 -25.34 -6.65 16.88
C LYS A 238 -24.75 -6.50 18.29
N ALA A 239 -23.50 -6.04 18.39
CA ALA A 239 -22.85 -5.80 19.68
C ALA A 239 -23.59 -4.73 20.52
N SER A 240 -24.11 -3.67 19.90
CA SER A 240 -24.92 -2.65 20.56
C SER A 240 -26.21 -3.24 21.10
N ILE A 241 -26.94 -4.03 20.28
CA ILE A 241 -28.18 -4.69 20.70
C ILE A 241 -27.94 -5.69 21.86
N GLU A 242 -26.84 -6.45 21.79
CA GLU A 242 -26.45 -7.38 22.85
C GLU A 242 -26.18 -6.64 24.18
N ALA A 243 -25.50 -5.49 24.13
CA ALA A 243 -25.22 -4.66 25.28
C ALA A 243 -26.52 -4.08 25.88
N GLU A 244 -27.41 -3.52 25.05
CA GLU A 244 -28.72 -3.01 25.49
C GLU A 244 -29.60 -4.12 26.10
N THR A 245 -29.62 -5.30 25.48
CA THR A 245 -30.38 -6.45 25.99
C THR A 245 -29.84 -6.90 27.35
N ALA A 246 -28.52 -6.88 27.56
CA ALA A 246 -27.93 -7.21 28.86
C ALA A 246 -28.38 -6.21 29.96
N VAL A 247 -28.38 -4.91 29.64
CA VAL A 247 -28.85 -3.86 30.56
C VAL A 247 -30.31 -4.05 30.92
N VAL A 248 -31.18 -4.28 29.93
CA VAL A 248 -32.61 -4.52 30.15
C VAL A 248 -32.86 -5.78 31.00
N THR A 249 -32.09 -6.84 30.74
CA THR A 249 -32.18 -8.09 31.53
C THR A 249 -31.78 -7.84 32.97
N GLN A 250 -30.70 -7.10 33.22
CA GLN A 250 -30.28 -6.74 34.57
C GLN A 250 -31.33 -5.88 35.31
N GLN A 251 -31.94 -4.91 34.62
CA GLN A 251 -33.00 -4.08 35.16
C GLN A 251 -34.24 -4.93 35.54
N LYS A 252 -34.62 -5.90 34.70
CA LYS A 252 -35.72 -6.85 34.99
C LYS A 252 -35.41 -7.69 36.23
N GLU A 253 -34.20 -8.21 36.36
CA GLU A 253 -33.79 -8.99 37.54
C GLU A 253 -33.88 -8.16 38.83
N VAL A 254 -33.41 -6.90 38.79
CA VAL A 254 -33.50 -5.96 39.94
C VAL A 254 -34.98 -5.71 40.28
N ALA A 255 -35.82 -5.34 39.30
CA ALA A 255 -37.22 -5.08 39.51
C ALA A 255 -37.97 -6.31 40.07
N GLN A 256 -37.67 -7.51 39.59
CA GLN A 256 -38.24 -8.76 40.14
C GLN A 256 -37.81 -9.02 41.60
N LYS A 257 -36.58 -8.70 41.95
CA LYS A 257 -36.07 -8.84 43.31
C LYS A 257 -36.76 -7.83 44.26
N ASP A 258 -36.93 -6.60 43.81
CA ASP A 258 -37.62 -5.56 44.58
C ASP A 258 -39.08 -5.90 44.77
N LEU A 259 -39.77 -6.44 43.76
CA LEU A 259 -41.15 -6.92 43.82
C LEU A 259 -41.27 -8.04 44.84
N LYS A 260 -40.39 -9.06 44.83
CA LYS A 260 -40.41 -10.16 45.79
C LYS A 260 -40.18 -9.66 47.23
N THR A 261 -39.31 -8.68 47.41
CA THR A 261 -39.05 -8.07 48.72
C THR A 261 -40.26 -7.30 49.24
N ALA A 262 -40.91 -6.53 48.35
CA ALA A 262 -42.16 -5.82 48.68
C ALA A 262 -43.30 -6.77 49.03
N GLN A 263 -43.47 -7.86 48.25
CA GLN A 263 -44.46 -8.89 48.51
C GLN A 263 -44.25 -9.59 49.87
N SER A 264 -42.98 -9.96 50.19
CA SER A 264 -42.73 -10.62 51.49
C SER A 264 -42.91 -9.67 52.66
N GLY A 265 -42.53 -8.38 52.52
CA GLY A 265 -42.79 -7.38 53.56
C GLY A 265 -44.28 -7.08 53.76
N PHE A 266 -45.04 -7.07 52.67
CA PHE A 266 -46.51 -6.88 52.72
C PHE A 266 -47.22 -8.10 53.37
N LEU A 267 -46.86 -9.30 52.99
CA LEU A 267 -47.37 -10.53 53.60
C LEU A 267 -47.04 -10.60 55.10
N ALA A 268 -45.80 -10.23 55.49
CA ALA A 268 -45.41 -10.18 56.89
C ALA A 268 -46.27 -9.21 57.71
N LYS A 269 -46.72 -8.09 57.10
CA LYS A 269 -47.67 -7.15 57.75
C LYS A 269 -49.10 -7.73 57.89
N ILE A 270 -49.54 -8.47 56.87
CA ILE A 270 -50.90 -9.07 56.86
C ILE A 270 -51.03 -10.24 57.84
N PHE A 271 -50.01 -11.07 57.97
CA PHE A 271 -50.01 -12.29 58.76
C PHE A 271 -49.43 -12.13 60.17
N GLN A 272 -49.22 -10.90 60.68
CA GLN A 272 -48.86 -10.68 62.09
C GLN A 272 -50.07 -10.92 63.01
N PRO A 273 -50.08 -11.97 63.86
CA PRO A 273 -51.22 -12.25 64.72
C PRO A 273 -51.47 -11.09 65.74
N GLY A 274 -52.65 -10.50 65.70
CA GLY A 274 -53.08 -9.52 66.66
C GLY A 274 -53.01 -8.05 66.31
N LYS A 275 -52.50 -7.67 65.09
CA LYS A 275 -52.35 -6.26 64.73
C LYS A 275 -53.44 -5.65 63.85
N TYR A 276 -54.28 -6.45 63.18
CA TYR A 276 -55.30 -5.95 62.27
C TYR A 276 -56.63 -6.67 62.52
N LYS A 277 -57.75 -5.91 62.56
CA LYS A 277 -59.12 -6.47 62.55
C LYS A 277 -59.32 -7.13 61.18
N ASN A 278 -60.18 -8.22 61.17
CA ASN A 278 -60.39 -9.07 60.01
C ASN A 278 -60.75 -8.31 58.68
N GLU A 279 -61.50 -7.19 58.79
CA GLU A 279 -61.93 -6.37 57.67
C GLU A 279 -60.79 -5.59 57.05
N GLU A 280 -59.87 -5.11 57.86
CA GLU A 280 -58.66 -4.39 57.37
C GLU A 280 -57.67 -5.32 56.68
N ALA A 281 -57.54 -6.54 57.16
CA ALA A 281 -56.76 -7.60 56.55
C ALA A 281 -57.32 -8.05 55.17
N ALA A 282 -58.66 -8.09 55.06
CA ALA A 282 -59.34 -8.40 53.80
C ALA A 282 -59.16 -7.31 52.76
N ARG A 283 -59.33 -6.02 53.12
CA ARG A 283 -59.07 -4.88 52.23
C ARG A 283 -57.60 -4.80 51.76
N LEU A 284 -56.65 -5.04 52.65
CA LEU A 284 -55.25 -5.08 52.29
C LEU A 284 -54.89 -6.23 51.36
N LYS A 285 -55.52 -7.37 51.51
CA LYS A 285 -55.35 -8.54 50.64
C LYS A 285 -55.95 -8.32 49.25
N GLU A 286 -57.06 -7.62 49.14
CA GLU A 286 -57.71 -7.26 47.89
C GLU A 286 -56.87 -6.24 47.09
N SER A 287 -56.41 -5.16 47.74
CA SER A 287 -55.52 -4.15 47.19
C SER A 287 -54.15 -4.74 46.72
N TYR A 288 -53.65 -5.74 47.49
CA TYR A 288 -52.44 -6.46 47.09
C TYR A 288 -52.70 -7.28 45.81
N ASN A 289 -53.79 -7.97 45.69
CA ASN A 289 -54.09 -8.78 44.50
C ASN A 289 -54.37 -7.93 43.26
N GLU A 290 -54.92 -6.72 43.39
CA GLU A 290 -55.13 -5.76 42.34
C GLU A 290 -53.73 -5.18 41.86
N GLY A 291 -52.88 -4.73 42.79
CA GLY A 291 -51.59 -4.22 42.48
C GLY A 291 -50.65 -5.24 41.81
N VAL A 292 -50.75 -6.52 42.20
CA VAL A 292 -49.99 -7.60 41.53
C VAL A 292 -50.49 -7.86 40.11
N LYS A 293 -51.83 -7.81 39.89
CA LYS A 293 -52.40 -7.94 38.54
C LYS A 293 -51.96 -6.79 37.60
N ASP A 294 -51.98 -5.55 38.09
CA ASP A 294 -51.60 -4.39 37.32
C ASP A 294 -50.11 -4.41 36.97
N THR A 295 -49.27 -4.87 37.90
CA THR A 295 -47.82 -5.01 37.66
C THR A 295 -47.51 -6.13 36.64
N ILE A 296 -48.27 -7.26 36.68
CA ILE A 296 -48.08 -8.36 35.72
C ILE A 296 -48.55 -7.94 34.30
N ASN A 297 -49.61 -7.13 34.19
CA ASN A 297 -50.15 -6.69 32.91
C ASN A 297 -49.37 -5.53 32.29
N SER A 298 -48.47 -4.88 33.02
CA SER A 298 -47.63 -3.79 32.56
C SER A 298 -46.27 -4.23 32.03
N PHE A 299 -45.97 -5.52 32.06
CA PHE A 299 -44.80 -6.17 31.47
C PHE A 299 -45.19 -7.08 30.32
#